data_d5fb5f89c82ca87a77d92ac7301441c2
#
_entry.id   d5fb5f89c82ca87a77d92ac7301441c2
#
_cell.length_a   1.000
_cell.length_b   1.000
_cell.length_c   1.000
_cell.angle_alpha   90.00
_cell.angle_beta   90.00
_cell.angle_gamma   90.00
#
_symmetry.space_group_name_H-M   'P 1'
#
loop_
_entity.id
_entity.type
_entity.pdbx_description
1 polymer ?
#
loop_
_entity_poly.entity_id
_entity_poly.type
_entity_poly.pdbx_seq_one_letter_code
_entity_poly.pdbx_strand_id
1 'polypeptide(L)'
;MTTKKRECFLSTPLQAVSSLLQVPGVGPVTLERLTQAGISTPQQLVGQFMVLNRSTVAMVSWLKHACSVGGREANIVAEALFAKTERMGVL
;
A
#
# COMPACT_ATOMS: atom_id res chain seq x y z
N MET A 1 16.20 -7.70 -1.80
CA MET A 1 15.84 -6.68 -2.79
C MET A 1 14.37 -6.74 -3.11
N THR A 2 13.72 -5.62 -3.02
CA THR A 2 12.28 -5.52 -3.28
C THR A 2 12.00 -5.06 -4.70
N THR A 3 13.03 -4.86 -5.50
CA THR A 3 12.93 -4.24 -6.81
C THR A 3 11.94 -4.98 -7.73
N LYS A 4 12.05 -6.30 -7.77
CA LYS A 4 11.20 -7.08 -8.65
C LYS A 4 9.73 -7.03 -8.23
N LYS A 5 9.48 -7.12 -6.93
CA LYS A 5 8.12 -7.04 -6.40
C LYS A 5 7.53 -5.65 -6.68
N ARG A 6 8.33 -4.61 -6.48
CA ARG A 6 7.90 -3.24 -6.73
C ARG A 6 7.60 -3.03 -8.21
N GLU A 7 8.48 -3.49 -9.10
CA GLU A 7 8.28 -3.38 -10.54
C GLU A 7 7.00 -4.08 -10.97
N CYS A 8 6.77 -5.28 -10.46
CA CYS A 8 5.58 -6.03 -10.80
C CYS A 8 4.32 -5.30 -10.35
N PHE A 9 4.34 -4.79 -9.11
CA PHE A 9 3.20 -4.05 -8.58
C PHE A 9 2.92 -2.81 -9.42
N LEU A 10 3.97 -2.05 -9.76
CA LEU A 10 3.80 -0.81 -10.50
C LEU A 10 3.31 -1.02 -11.92
N SER A 11 3.71 -2.12 -12.56
CA SER A 11 3.36 -2.38 -13.95
C SER A 11 2.04 -3.14 -14.12
N THR A 12 1.49 -3.71 -13.04
CA THR A 12 0.23 -4.44 -13.11
C THR A 12 -0.93 -3.49 -12.90
N PRO A 13 -1.94 -3.47 -13.80
CA PRO A 13 -3.12 -2.62 -13.56
C PRO A 13 -3.76 -2.93 -12.22
N LEU A 14 -4.26 -1.89 -11.55
CA LEU A 14 -4.78 -2.04 -10.20
C LEU A 14 -5.86 -3.12 -10.11
N GLN A 15 -6.75 -3.18 -11.09
CA GLN A 15 -7.82 -4.16 -11.06
C GLN A 15 -7.31 -5.60 -11.22
N ALA A 16 -6.06 -5.77 -11.65
CA ALA A 16 -5.44 -7.09 -11.79
C ALA A 16 -4.55 -7.44 -10.59
N VAL A 17 -4.36 -6.52 -9.66
CA VAL A 17 -3.63 -6.81 -8.42
C VAL A 17 -4.61 -7.51 -7.50
N SER A 18 -4.39 -8.80 -7.30
CA SER A 18 -5.39 -9.66 -6.64
C SER A 18 -5.14 -9.85 -5.15
N SER A 19 -3.97 -9.50 -4.65
CA SER A 19 -3.63 -9.74 -3.26
C SER A 19 -2.82 -8.59 -2.68
N LEU A 20 -3.10 -8.26 -1.42
CA LEU A 20 -2.29 -7.29 -0.68
C LEU A 20 -0.82 -7.71 -0.59
N LEU A 21 -0.55 -9.01 -0.66
CA LEU A 21 0.82 -9.50 -0.61
C LEU A 21 1.65 -9.06 -1.82
N GLN A 22 1.01 -8.60 -2.88
CA GLN A 22 1.71 -8.07 -4.05
C GLN A 22 2.20 -6.65 -3.82
N VAL A 23 1.69 -5.97 -2.79
CA VAL A 23 2.11 -4.61 -2.48
C VAL A 23 3.46 -4.64 -1.77
N PRO A 24 4.45 -3.88 -2.24
CA PRO A 24 5.75 -3.82 -1.54
C PRO A 24 5.55 -3.41 -0.08
N GLY A 25 6.26 -4.07 0.81
CA GLY A 25 6.16 -3.81 2.24
C GLY A 25 5.10 -4.63 2.95
N VAL A 26 4.25 -5.34 2.22
CA VAL A 26 3.20 -6.15 2.84
C VAL A 26 3.63 -7.61 2.87
N GLY A 27 3.99 -8.07 4.06
CA GLY A 27 4.22 -9.48 4.34
C GLY A 27 3.03 -10.05 5.11
N PRO A 28 3.15 -11.30 5.58
CA PRO A 28 2.02 -11.95 6.28
C PRO A 28 1.54 -11.18 7.52
N VAL A 29 2.45 -10.61 8.29
CA VAL A 29 2.07 -9.86 9.49
C VAL A 29 1.34 -8.58 9.12
N THR A 30 1.88 -7.83 8.16
CA THR A 30 1.25 -6.60 7.72
C THR A 30 -0.11 -6.89 7.07
N LEU A 31 -0.20 -7.98 6.33
CA LEU A 31 -1.48 -8.39 5.74
C LEU A 31 -2.54 -8.58 6.84
N GLU A 32 -2.18 -9.27 7.91
CA GLU A 32 -3.11 -9.50 9.01
C GLU A 32 -3.52 -8.18 9.66
N ARG A 33 -2.56 -7.29 9.87
CA ARG A 33 -2.83 -5.99 10.48
C ARG A 33 -3.77 -5.16 9.64
N LEU A 34 -3.57 -5.16 8.33
CA LEU A 34 -4.45 -4.43 7.41
C LEU A 34 -5.84 -5.05 7.41
N THR A 35 -5.94 -6.37 7.41
CA THR A 35 -7.22 -7.06 7.43
C THR A 35 -7.99 -6.71 8.70
N GLN A 36 -7.33 -6.65 9.83
CA GLN A 36 -7.96 -6.27 11.09
C GLN A 36 -8.46 -4.83 11.07
N ALA A 37 -7.85 -3.99 10.27
CA ALA A 37 -8.26 -2.59 10.12
C ALA A 37 -9.31 -2.40 9.03
N GLY A 38 -9.79 -3.48 8.43
CA GLY A 38 -10.83 -3.40 7.41
C GLY A 38 -10.33 -3.33 5.99
N ILE A 39 -9.03 -3.46 5.78
CA ILE A 39 -8.42 -3.43 4.45
C ILE A 39 -8.09 -4.85 4.04
N SER A 40 -8.81 -5.38 3.07
CA SER A 40 -8.62 -6.76 2.62
C SER A 40 -8.18 -6.86 1.15
N THR A 41 -8.23 -5.76 0.41
CA THR A 41 -7.84 -5.78 -1.01
C THR A 41 -6.90 -4.64 -1.32
N PRO A 42 -6.06 -4.79 -2.38
CA PRO A 42 -5.20 -3.68 -2.81
C PRO A 42 -6.00 -2.44 -3.20
N GLN A 43 -7.18 -2.63 -3.78
CA GLN A 43 -8.04 -1.51 -4.19
C GLN A 43 -8.49 -0.71 -2.98
N GLN A 44 -8.81 -1.38 -1.88
CA GLN A 44 -9.18 -0.69 -0.64
C GLN A 44 -8.00 0.08 -0.07
N LEU A 45 -6.80 -0.48 -0.18
CA LEU A 45 -5.60 0.20 0.33
C LEU A 45 -5.33 1.46 -0.49
N VAL A 46 -5.44 1.37 -1.81
CA VAL A 46 -5.30 2.55 -2.67
C VAL A 46 -6.39 3.57 -2.34
N GLY A 47 -7.62 3.11 -2.11
CA GLY A 47 -8.71 3.99 -1.72
C GLY A 47 -8.42 4.77 -0.46
N GLN A 48 -7.87 4.10 0.55
CA GLN A 48 -7.49 4.78 1.80
C GLN A 48 -6.42 5.83 1.54
N PHE A 49 -5.45 5.51 0.68
CA PHE A 49 -4.41 6.46 0.32
C PHE A 49 -5.01 7.70 -0.36
N MET A 50 -6.01 7.49 -1.22
CA MET A 50 -6.69 8.59 -1.89
C MET A 50 -7.48 9.44 -0.89
N VAL A 51 -8.11 8.82 0.09
CA VAL A 51 -8.82 9.53 1.16
C VAL A 51 -7.86 10.45 1.91
N LEU A 52 -6.61 10.04 2.04
CA LEU A 52 -5.56 10.83 2.69
C LEU A 52 -4.86 11.79 1.72
N ASN A 53 -5.49 12.07 0.59
CA ASN A 53 -5.00 13.00 -0.43
C ASN A 53 -3.63 12.62 -0.99
N ARG A 54 -3.36 11.32 -1.08
CA ARG A 54 -2.09 10.78 -1.55
C ARG A 54 -0.89 11.32 -0.78
N SER A 55 -1.10 11.63 0.49
CA SER A 55 -0.01 12.08 1.35
C SER A 55 0.72 10.88 1.93
N THR A 56 2.00 10.72 1.58
CA THR A 56 2.78 9.62 2.11
C THR A 56 2.96 9.77 3.62
N VAL A 57 3.13 11.00 4.11
CA VAL A 57 3.27 11.24 5.54
C VAL A 57 2.01 10.81 6.29
N ALA A 58 0.85 11.21 5.79
CA ALA A 58 -0.42 10.82 6.42
C ALA A 58 -0.64 9.31 6.33
N MET A 59 -0.27 8.70 5.20
CA MET A 59 -0.43 7.26 5.04
C MET A 59 0.46 6.48 5.99
N VAL A 60 1.71 6.89 6.14
CA VAL A 60 2.63 6.26 7.10
C VAL A 60 2.05 6.36 8.51
N SER A 61 1.57 7.53 8.89
CA SER A 61 0.99 7.75 10.21
C SER A 61 -0.23 6.84 10.41
N TRP A 62 -1.10 6.77 9.42
CA TRP A 62 -2.28 5.91 9.51
C TRP A 62 -1.90 4.43 9.63
N LEU A 63 -0.94 3.98 8.84
CA LEU A 63 -0.50 2.59 8.91
C LEU A 63 0.09 2.26 10.27
N LYS A 64 0.89 3.18 10.84
CA LYS A 64 1.54 2.94 12.13
C LYS A 64 0.53 2.96 13.28
N HIS A 65 -0.41 3.89 13.26
CA HIS A 65 -1.27 4.11 14.43
C HIS A 65 -2.61 3.39 14.32
N ALA A 66 -3.19 3.30 13.15
CA ALA A 66 -4.47 2.62 12.98
C ALA A 66 -4.31 1.12 12.72
N CYS A 67 -3.21 0.73 12.08
CA CYS A 67 -2.98 -0.66 11.70
C CYS A 67 -1.84 -1.33 12.46
N SER A 68 -1.11 -0.58 13.27
CA SER A 68 0.05 -1.09 14.02
C SER A 68 1.13 -1.68 13.11
N VAL A 69 1.29 -1.11 11.93
CA VAL A 69 2.32 -1.54 10.99
C VAL A 69 3.64 -0.90 11.40
N GLY A 70 4.73 -1.66 11.28
CA GLY A 70 6.06 -1.15 11.61
C GLY A 70 6.45 0.02 10.71
N GLY A 71 7.27 0.94 11.23
CA GLY A 71 7.64 2.15 10.49
C GLY A 71 8.31 1.88 9.15
N ARG A 72 9.17 0.85 9.09
CA ARG A 72 9.86 0.51 7.85
C ARG A 72 8.87 0.05 6.79
N GLU A 73 7.99 -0.87 7.16
CA GLU A 73 6.99 -1.40 6.24
C GLU A 73 6.01 -0.32 5.83
N ALA A 74 5.61 0.54 6.78
CA ALA A 74 4.69 1.62 6.48
C ALA A 74 5.26 2.57 5.43
N ASN A 75 6.56 2.90 5.54
CA ASN A 75 7.21 3.75 4.55
C ASN A 75 7.28 3.10 3.18
N ILE A 76 7.60 1.81 3.14
CA ILE A 76 7.68 1.09 1.87
C ILE A 76 6.31 1.03 1.20
N VAL A 77 5.27 0.74 1.98
CA VAL A 77 3.90 0.67 1.45
C VAL A 77 3.47 2.04 0.91
N ALA A 78 3.67 3.09 1.70
CA ALA A 78 3.23 4.43 1.30
C ALA A 78 3.94 4.89 0.04
N GLU A 79 5.25 4.63 -0.07
CA GLU A 79 6.01 5.01 -1.25
C GLU A 79 5.53 4.25 -2.47
N ALA A 80 5.26 2.95 -2.30
CA ALA A 80 4.78 2.13 -3.41
C ALA A 80 3.41 2.60 -3.89
N LEU A 81 2.53 2.99 -2.96
CA LEU A 81 1.21 3.50 -3.33
C LEU A 81 1.33 4.84 -4.06
N PHE A 82 2.24 5.70 -3.62
CA PHE A 82 2.45 6.97 -4.30
C PHE A 82 2.92 6.74 -5.74
N ALA A 83 3.92 5.87 -5.93
CA ALA A 83 4.42 5.56 -7.25
C ALA A 83 3.33 4.91 -8.12
N LYS A 84 2.53 4.04 -7.53
CA LYS A 84 1.46 3.37 -8.26
C LYS A 84 0.41 4.36 -8.76
N THR A 85 -0.04 5.25 -7.88
CA THR A 85 -1.05 6.23 -8.26
C THR A 85 -0.51 7.25 -9.25
N GLU A 86 0.80 7.55 -9.18
CA GLU A 86 1.44 8.39 -10.20
C GLU A 86 1.33 7.76 -11.58
N ARG A 87 1.62 6.45 -11.66
CA ARG A 87 1.54 5.75 -12.94
C ARG A 87 0.10 5.62 -13.45
N MET A 88 -0.87 5.62 -12.53
CA MET A 88 -2.27 5.56 -12.92
C MET A 88 -2.79 6.90 -13.42
N GLY A 89 -2.02 7.96 -13.29
CA GLY A 89 -2.46 9.28 -13.71
C GLY A 89 -3.51 9.88 -12.78
N VAL A 90 -3.55 9.45 -11.55
CA VAL A 90 -4.48 9.98 -10.56
C VAL A 90 -3.93 11.30 -10.00
N LEU A 91 -4.74 12.33 -10.01
CA LEU A 91 -4.33 13.64 -9.51
C LEU A 91 -4.97 13.99 -8.19
#